data_4da9ca5d62433a770fc5cb11dad729f2
#
_entry.id   4da9ca5d62433a770fc5cb11dad729f2
#
_cell.length_a   1.000
_cell.length_b   1.000
_cell.length_c   1.000
_cell.angle_alpha   90.00
_cell.angle_beta   90.00
_cell.angle_gamma   90.00
#
_symmetry.space_group_name_H-M   'P 1'
#
loop_
_entity.id
_entity.type
_entity.pdbx_description
1 polymer ?
#
loop_
_entity_poly.entity_id
_entity_poly.type
_entity_poly.pdbx_seq_one_letter_code
_entity_poly.pdbx_strand_id
1 'polypeptide(L)'
;MQGEQRLGRATVVVVHGLWMTSAMFALQRRRLARCGYQVETFSYPSVRLGLDEIAARLARFVAALGTPCAHFVGHSLGGLVVLDMLALNADLEVGRVVLLGSPVAGSRTAERLAHWSAGRALIGRALLDWRAERGAAVASRLQVGMIAGTVRLGVGRLLVKLPVPNDGVVCLDETRIPGLRDHLALPLSHSGMIVSARVARQIYTFLEFGRFAR
;
A
#
# COMPACT_ATOMS: atom_id res chain seq x y z
N MET A 1 16.91 25.72 -30.81
CA MET A 1 15.86 24.68 -30.66
C MET A 1 16.47 23.54 -29.88
N GLN A 2 16.40 23.64 -28.57
CA GLN A 2 16.89 22.59 -27.66
C GLN A 2 15.79 21.53 -27.58
N GLY A 3 16.15 20.27 -27.89
CA GLY A 3 15.24 19.16 -27.85
C GLY A 3 14.74 18.92 -26.42
N GLU A 4 13.45 19.04 -26.20
CA GLU A 4 12.76 18.47 -25.06
C GLU A 4 13.00 16.96 -25.08
N GLN A 5 14.01 16.50 -24.34
CA GLN A 5 14.09 15.12 -23.93
C GLN A 5 12.77 14.81 -23.19
N ARG A 6 11.87 14.04 -23.81
CA ARG A 6 10.75 13.42 -23.12
C ARG A 6 11.36 12.57 -22.00
N LEU A 7 11.45 13.13 -20.81
CA LEU A 7 11.68 12.36 -19.59
C LEU A 7 10.68 11.22 -19.61
N GLY A 8 11.16 9.98 -19.65
CA GLY A 8 10.32 8.79 -19.67
C GLY A 8 9.28 8.91 -18.55
N ARG A 9 8.03 8.57 -18.86
CA ARG A 9 6.93 8.62 -17.88
C ARG A 9 7.33 7.87 -16.62
N ALA A 10 7.27 8.53 -15.46
CA ALA A 10 7.60 7.88 -14.20
C ALA A 10 6.68 6.67 -13.97
N THR A 11 7.25 5.56 -13.55
CA THR A 11 6.53 4.30 -13.32
C THR A 11 5.94 4.27 -11.92
N VAL A 12 4.67 3.87 -11.80
CA VAL A 12 3.98 3.62 -10.53
C VAL A 12 3.58 2.16 -10.48
N VAL A 13 4.08 1.43 -9.49
CA VAL A 13 3.70 0.04 -9.23
C VAL A 13 2.61 0.00 -8.17
N VAL A 14 1.45 -0.55 -8.52
CA VAL A 14 0.30 -0.70 -7.61
C VAL A 14 0.24 -2.13 -7.10
N VAL A 15 0.16 -2.28 -5.77
CA VAL A 15 0.15 -3.58 -5.07
C VAL A 15 -1.15 -3.71 -4.26
N HIS A 16 -1.94 -4.74 -4.58
CA HIS A 16 -3.26 -4.96 -3.98
C HIS A 16 -3.20 -5.57 -2.57
N GLY A 17 -4.31 -5.53 -1.86
CA GLY A 17 -4.47 -6.11 -0.52
C GLY A 17 -4.88 -7.59 -0.52
N LEU A 18 -5.19 -8.08 0.68
CA LEU A 18 -5.70 -9.44 0.91
C LEU A 18 -7.02 -9.64 0.17
N TRP A 19 -7.22 -10.83 -0.40
CA TRP A 19 -8.43 -11.22 -1.16
C TRP A 19 -8.74 -10.34 -2.38
N MET A 20 -7.75 -9.63 -2.88
CA MET A 20 -7.90 -8.73 -4.02
C MET A 20 -7.13 -9.22 -5.23
N THR A 21 -7.42 -8.59 -6.36
CA THR A 21 -6.65 -8.73 -7.60
C THR A 21 -6.30 -7.34 -8.15
N SER A 22 -5.33 -7.27 -9.04
CA SER A 22 -4.93 -6.02 -9.71
C SER A 22 -6.08 -5.35 -10.47
N ALA A 23 -7.06 -6.11 -10.97
CA ALA A 23 -8.23 -5.59 -11.68
C ALA A 23 -9.06 -4.60 -10.82
N MET A 24 -9.09 -4.77 -9.51
CA MET A 24 -9.81 -3.86 -8.60
C MET A 24 -9.24 -2.44 -8.59
N PHE A 25 -7.99 -2.27 -9.03
CA PHE A 25 -7.34 -0.97 -9.16
C PHE A 25 -7.50 -0.30 -10.53
N ALA A 26 -8.32 -0.84 -11.42
CA ALA A 26 -8.49 -0.31 -12.78
C ALA A 26 -8.83 1.19 -12.82
N LEU A 27 -9.67 1.67 -11.89
CA LEU A 27 -10.01 3.09 -11.79
C LEU A 27 -8.83 3.95 -11.33
N GLN A 28 -8.08 3.52 -10.32
CA GLN A 28 -6.89 4.24 -9.85
C GLN A 28 -5.80 4.25 -10.93
N ARG A 29 -5.54 3.09 -11.56
CA ARG A 29 -4.64 2.96 -12.69
C ARG A 29 -4.98 3.96 -13.79
N ARG A 30 -6.25 4.00 -14.24
CA ARG A 30 -6.70 4.93 -15.30
C ARG A 30 -6.53 6.39 -14.90
N ARG A 31 -6.78 6.74 -13.63
CA ARG A 31 -6.63 8.12 -13.14
C ARG A 31 -5.18 8.55 -13.09
N LEU A 32 -4.30 7.71 -12.56
CA LEU A 32 -2.86 7.99 -12.50
C LEU A 32 -2.22 8.03 -13.90
N ALA A 33 -2.67 7.15 -14.82
CA ALA A 33 -2.22 7.19 -16.21
C ALA A 33 -2.61 8.50 -16.91
N ARG A 34 -3.79 9.08 -16.61
CA ARG A 34 -4.18 10.41 -17.10
C ARG A 34 -3.34 11.54 -16.53
N CYS A 35 -2.70 11.35 -15.40
CA CYS A 35 -1.74 12.28 -14.81
C CYS A 35 -0.31 12.12 -15.40
N GLY A 36 -0.13 11.23 -16.39
CA GLY A 36 1.15 11.06 -17.08
C GLY A 36 2.02 9.91 -16.58
N TYR A 37 1.58 9.13 -15.58
CA TYR A 37 2.35 7.96 -15.11
C TYR A 37 2.18 6.74 -16.01
N GLN A 38 3.24 5.93 -16.12
CA GLN A 38 3.12 4.55 -16.52
C GLN A 38 2.72 3.73 -15.29
N VAL A 39 1.57 3.06 -15.32
CA VAL A 39 1.04 2.38 -14.15
C VAL A 39 1.02 0.87 -14.37
N GLU A 40 1.85 0.20 -13.62
CA GLU A 40 1.95 -1.25 -13.57
C GLU A 40 1.24 -1.80 -12.33
N THR A 41 0.70 -3.00 -12.43
CA THR A 41 -0.04 -3.61 -11.33
C THR A 41 0.54 -4.98 -11.01
N PHE A 42 0.96 -5.19 -9.78
CA PHE A 42 1.48 -6.47 -9.32
C PHE A 42 0.37 -7.31 -8.68
N SER A 43 0.19 -8.53 -9.17
CA SER A 43 -0.75 -9.52 -8.63
C SER A 43 -0.03 -10.70 -8.01
N TYR A 44 -0.56 -11.18 -6.88
CA TYR A 44 0.00 -12.30 -6.13
C TYR A 44 -1.09 -13.06 -5.36
N PRO A 45 -0.89 -14.34 -5.04
CA PRO A 45 -1.83 -15.14 -4.25
C PRO A 45 -1.72 -14.77 -2.77
N SER A 46 -2.46 -13.74 -2.35
CA SER A 46 -2.32 -13.03 -1.08
C SER A 46 -2.56 -13.86 0.19
N VAL A 47 -3.15 -15.05 0.08
CA VAL A 47 -3.45 -15.95 1.22
C VAL A 47 -2.46 -17.10 1.33
N ARG A 48 -1.86 -17.50 0.20
CA ARG A 48 -1.08 -18.76 0.12
C ARG A 48 0.40 -18.59 0.45
N LEU A 49 0.94 -17.40 0.24
CA LEU A 49 2.37 -17.12 0.35
C LEU A 49 2.69 -16.37 1.65
N GLY A 50 3.90 -16.54 2.14
CA GLY A 50 4.48 -15.71 3.19
C GLY A 50 4.89 -14.32 2.68
N LEU A 51 5.10 -13.38 3.59
CA LEU A 51 5.42 -11.99 3.25
C LEU A 51 6.74 -11.87 2.48
N ASP A 52 7.80 -12.50 2.96
CA ASP A 52 9.13 -12.48 2.32
C ASP A 52 9.08 -13.06 0.88
N GLU A 53 8.27 -14.10 0.66
CA GLU A 53 8.13 -14.70 -0.68
C GLU A 53 7.40 -13.74 -1.65
N ILE A 54 6.36 -13.06 -1.17
CA ILE A 54 5.64 -12.06 -1.97
C ILE A 54 6.56 -10.87 -2.27
N ALA A 55 7.32 -10.41 -1.27
CA ALA A 55 8.29 -9.34 -1.41
C ALA A 55 9.37 -9.67 -2.44
N ALA A 56 9.92 -10.90 -2.41
CA ALA A 56 10.89 -11.35 -3.41
C ALA A 56 10.29 -11.43 -4.83
N ARG A 57 9.03 -11.82 -4.97
CA ARG A 57 8.33 -11.80 -6.27
C ARG A 57 8.11 -10.37 -6.76
N LEU A 58 7.76 -9.43 -5.88
CA LEU A 58 7.61 -8.03 -6.22
C LEU A 58 8.96 -7.42 -6.66
N ALA A 59 10.06 -7.74 -5.98
CA ALA A 59 11.39 -7.28 -6.37
C ALA A 59 11.76 -7.74 -7.79
N ARG A 60 11.54 -9.02 -8.11
CA ARG A 60 11.76 -9.55 -9.47
C ARG A 60 10.85 -8.88 -10.51
N PHE A 61 9.59 -8.62 -10.16
CA PHE A 61 8.66 -7.91 -11.04
C PHE A 61 9.18 -6.50 -11.34
N VAL A 62 9.61 -5.75 -10.32
CA VAL A 62 10.15 -4.39 -10.49
C VAL A 62 11.43 -4.41 -11.33
N ALA A 63 12.34 -5.35 -11.09
CA ALA A 63 13.56 -5.49 -11.88
C ALA A 63 13.25 -5.77 -13.37
N ALA A 64 12.23 -6.59 -13.65
CA ALA A 64 11.82 -6.91 -15.03
C ALA A 64 11.17 -5.71 -15.77
N LEU A 65 10.73 -4.66 -15.06
CA LEU A 65 10.19 -3.45 -15.69
C LEU A 65 11.29 -2.62 -16.38
N GLY A 66 12.55 -2.79 -16.02
CA GLY A 66 13.66 -2.05 -16.58
C GLY A 66 13.58 -0.53 -16.35
N THR A 67 12.78 -0.07 -15.38
CA THR A 67 12.66 1.34 -15.04
C THR A 67 13.79 1.75 -14.10
N PRO A 68 14.45 2.92 -14.31
CA PRO A 68 15.51 3.37 -13.42
C PRO A 68 15.01 3.72 -12.02
N CYS A 69 13.74 4.11 -11.89
CA CYS A 69 13.13 4.48 -10.62
C CYS A 69 11.62 4.21 -10.67
N ALA A 70 11.06 3.61 -9.63
CA ALA A 70 9.64 3.35 -9.51
C ALA A 70 9.06 4.01 -8.25
N HIS A 71 7.84 4.56 -8.39
CA HIS A 71 6.96 4.88 -7.27
C HIS A 71 6.12 3.66 -6.91
N PHE A 72 5.64 3.60 -5.67
CA PHE A 72 4.79 2.51 -5.21
C PHE A 72 3.48 3.01 -4.60
N VAL A 73 2.40 2.29 -4.87
CA VAL A 73 1.10 2.46 -4.20
C VAL A 73 0.66 1.11 -3.65
N GLY A 74 0.66 0.95 -2.34
CA GLY A 74 0.26 -0.29 -1.69
C GLY A 74 -1.04 -0.14 -0.89
N HIS A 75 -2.01 -1.01 -1.11
CA HIS A 75 -3.26 -1.01 -0.35
C HIS A 75 -3.27 -2.15 0.67
N SER A 76 -3.60 -1.85 1.93
CA SER A 76 -3.74 -2.87 2.98
C SER A 76 -2.48 -3.74 3.09
N LEU A 77 -2.58 -5.07 2.97
CA LEU A 77 -1.44 -6.00 2.89
C LEU A 77 -0.44 -5.59 1.81
N GLY A 78 -0.91 -5.07 0.67
CA GLY A 78 -0.02 -4.63 -0.42
C GLY A 78 0.98 -3.55 0.00
N GLY A 79 0.61 -2.69 0.96
CA GLY A 79 1.56 -1.72 1.53
C GLY A 79 2.62 -2.37 2.40
N LEU A 80 2.28 -3.43 3.14
CA LEU A 80 3.25 -4.21 3.92
C LEU A 80 4.23 -4.94 3.00
N VAL A 81 3.71 -5.52 1.90
CA VAL A 81 4.54 -6.17 0.87
C VAL A 81 5.55 -5.18 0.25
N VAL A 82 5.10 -3.95 -0.07
CA VAL A 82 6.00 -2.90 -0.59
C VAL A 82 7.07 -2.56 0.43
N LEU A 83 6.70 -2.29 1.68
CA LEU A 83 7.67 -1.95 2.72
C LEU A 83 8.65 -3.10 3.01
N ASP A 84 8.18 -4.34 3.03
CA ASP A 84 9.04 -5.50 3.25
C ASP A 84 10.04 -5.69 2.10
N MET A 85 9.56 -5.59 0.86
CA MET A 85 10.42 -5.62 -0.32
C MET A 85 11.51 -4.54 -0.27
N LEU A 86 11.16 -3.30 0.13
CA LEU A 86 12.10 -2.18 0.24
C LEU A 86 13.06 -2.31 1.44
N ALA A 87 12.67 -3.01 2.50
CA ALA A 87 13.55 -3.33 3.61
C ALA A 87 14.62 -4.36 3.21
N LEU A 88 14.23 -5.35 2.40
CA LEU A 88 15.11 -6.41 1.93
C LEU A 88 15.99 -6.00 0.74
N ASN A 89 15.67 -4.90 0.05
CA ASN A 89 16.39 -4.41 -1.14
C ASN A 89 16.73 -2.92 -0.97
N ALA A 90 17.65 -2.63 -0.05
CA ALA A 90 17.99 -1.26 0.34
C ALA A 90 18.59 -0.41 -0.80
N ASP A 91 19.26 -1.05 -1.76
CA ASP A 91 19.94 -0.40 -2.89
C ASP A 91 19.00 -0.13 -4.08
N LEU A 92 17.72 -0.53 -3.99
CA LEU A 92 16.76 -0.28 -5.06
C LEU A 92 16.47 1.22 -5.18
N GLU A 93 16.62 1.76 -6.39
CA GLU A 93 16.24 3.13 -6.73
C GLU A 93 14.72 3.30 -6.65
N VAL A 94 14.27 4.08 -5.67
CA VAL A 94 12.85 4.25 -5.34
C VAL A 94 12.47 5.72 -5.33
N GLY A 95 11.39 6.05 -6.02
CA GLY A 95 10.77 7.34 -5.91
C GLY A 95 10.02 7.51 -4.58
N ARG A 96 8.73 7.69 -4.63
CA ARG A 96 7.88 7.85 -3.43
C ARG A 96 6.95 6.67 -3.24
N VAL A 97 6.53 6.44 -1.99
CA VAL A 97 5.64 5.35 -1.60
C VAL A 97 4.36 5.94 -1.00
N VAL A 98 3.20 5.52 -1.48
CA VAL A 98 1.90 5.85 -0.89
C VAL A 98 1.22 4.58 -0.40
N LEU A 99 0.88 4.55 0.87
CA LEU A 99 0.18 3.46 1.52
C LEU A 99 -1.30 3.84 1.70
N LEU A 100 -2.20 2.92 1.41
CA LEU A 100 -3.65 3.10 1.52
C LEU A 100 -4.19 2.13 2.56
N GLY A 101 -4.51 2.59 3.76
CA GLY A 101 -5.08 1.78 4.83
C GLY A 101 -4.23 0.57 5.22
N SER A 102 -2.91 0.66 5.13
CA SER A 102 -2.03 -0.45 5.50
C SER A 102 -1.79 -0.48 7.01
N PRO A 103 -1.93 -1.63 7.68
CA PRO A 103 -1.76 -1.76 9.12
C PRO A 103 -0.28 -1.88 9.48
N VAL A 104 0.47 -0.79 9.27
CA VAL A 104 1.94 -0.76 9.41
C VAL A 104 2.44 -0.91 10.85
N ALA A 105 1.61 -0.56 11.85
CA ALA A 105 1.94 -0.76 13.25
C ALA A 105 1.48 -2.11 13.82
N GLY A 106 0.92 -2.98 12.97
CA GLY A 106 0.30 -4.26 13.35
C GLY A 106 -1.18 -4.29 13.01
N SER A 107 -1.82 -5.47 13.09
CA SER A 107 -3.22 -5.64 12.73
C SER A 107 -4.01 -6.38 13.80
N ARG A 108 -4.82 -5.66 14.57
CA ARG A 108 -5.75 -6.25 15.56
C ARG A 108 -6.73 -7.21 14.91
N THR A 109 -7.13 -6.92 13.67
CA THR A 109 -8.00 -7.81 12.91
C THR A 109 -7.31 -9.14 12.63
N ALA A 110 -6.06 -9.11 12.18
CA ALA A 110 -5.28 -10.32 11.92
C ALA A 110 -5.01 -11.09 13.22
N GLU A 111 -4.59 -10.42 14.29
CA GLU A 111 -4.35 -11.02 15.60
C GLU A 111 -5.58 -11.76 16.11
N ARG A 112 -6.76 -11.12 16.10
CA ARG A 112 -8.01 -11.74 16.56
C ARG A 112 -8.44 -12.93 15.72
N LEU A 113 -8.32 -12.84 14.40
CA LEU A 113 -8.65 -13.94 13.51
C LEU A 113 -7.64 -15.10 13.63
N ALA A 114 -6.39 -14.82 13.96
CA ALA A 114 -5.34 -15.82 14.13
C ALA A 114 -5.57 -16.77 15.34
N HIS A 115 -6.44 -16.42 16.27
CA HIS A 115 -6.82 -17.32 17.39
C HIS A 115 -7.59 -18.57 16.93
N TRP A 116 -8.16 -18.57 15.72
CA TRP A 116 -8.91 -19.69 15.17
C TRP A 116 -8.22 -20.25 13.93
N SER A 117 -8.23 -21.57 13.77
CA SER A 117 -7.62 -22.21 12.60
C SER A 117 -8.22 -21.71 11.27
N ALA A 118 -9.55 -21.60 11.20
CA ALA A 118 -10.26 -21.04 10.06
C ALA A 118 -9.90 -19.56 9.81
N GLY A 119 -9.75 -18.77 10.86
CA GLY A 119 -9.32 -17.38 10.77
C GLY A 119 -7.90 -17.23 10.21
N ARG A 120 -6.96 -18.08 10.65
CA ARG A 120 -5.59 -18.14 10.09
C ARG A 120 -5.61 -18.46 8.59
N ALA A 121 -6.42 -19.44 8.18
CA ALA A 121 -6.58 -19.78 6.77
C ALA A 121 -7.13 -18.59 5.98
N LEU A 122 -8.04 -17.81 6.57
CA LEU A 122 -8.65 -16.64 5.95
C LEU A 122 -7.66 -15.50 5.74
N ILE A 123 -6.84 -15.16 6.74
CA ILE A 123 -5.89 -14.02 6.66
C ILE A 123 -4.57 -14.37 5.97
N GLY A 124 -4.28 -15.67 5.85
CA GLY A 124 -3.00 -16.14 5.32
C GLY A 124 -1.82 -15.86 6.24
N ARG A 125 -0.62 -16.15 5.78
CA ARG A 125 0.62 -16.02 6.56
C ARG A 125 1.18 -14.60 6.53
N ALA A 126 1.11 -13.93 5.38
CA ALA A 126 1.81 -12.67 5.12
C ALA A 126 1.48 -11.54 6.11
N LEU A 127 0.23 -11.43 6.58
CA LEU A 127 -0.15 -10.44 7.61
C LEU A 127 0.47 -10.74 8.98
N LEU A 128 0.68 -12.01 9.32
CA LEU A 128 1.28 -12.45 10.58
C LEU A 128 2.82 -12.37 10.57
N ASP A 129 3.41 -12.43 9.38
CA ASP A 129 4.86 -12.32 9.19
C ASP A 129 5.36 -10.87 9.32
N TRP A 130 4.46 -9.87 9.23
CA TRP A 130 4.82 -8.46 9.26
C TRP A 130 5.53 -8.03 10.55
N ARG A 131 6.54 -7.16 10.38
CA ARG A 131 7.31 -6.55 11.48
C ARG A 131 7.34 -5.03 11.29
N ALA A 132 6.75 -4.30 12.24
CA ALA A 132 6.61 -2.84 12.18
C ALA A 132 7.96 -2.10 12.11
N GLU A 133 8.99 -2.67 12.71
CA GLU A 133 10.36 -2.14 12.71
C GLU A 133 10.93 -2.06 11.28
N ARG A 134 10.64 -3.04 10.42
CA ARG A 134 11.04 -2.99 8.99
C ARG A 134 10.39 -1.80 8.28
N GLY A 135 9.11 -1.57 8.54
CA GLY A 135 8.38 -0.44 7.98
C GLY A 135 8.92 0.91 8.44
N ALA A 136 9.22 1.04 9.73
CA ALA A 136 9.81 2.26 10.31
C ALA A 136 11.20 2.56 9.73
N ALA A 137 12.04 1.53 9.55
CA ALA A 137 13.35 1.66 8.92
C ALA A 137 13.25 2.15 7.47
N VAL A 138 12.29 1.65 6.69
CA VAL A 138 12.04 2.12 5.32
C VAL A 138 11.50 3.56 5.32
N ALA A 139 10.54 3.87 6.19
CA ALA A 139 9.93 5.20 6.26
C ALA A 139 10.90 6.30 6.71
N SER A 140 11.92 5.96 7.52
CA SER A 140 12.97 6.91 7.89
C SER A 140 13.97 7.21 6.77
N ARG A 141 14.08 6.34 5.77
CA ARG A 141 14.99 6.45 4.63
C ARG A 141 14.30 7.00 3.37
N LEU A 142 13.05 6.65 3.14
CA LEU A 142 12.28 6.99 1.94
C LEU A 142 11.10 7.90 2.25
N GLN A 143 10.62 8.61 1.23
CA GLN A 143 9.40 9.42 1.35
C GLN A 143 8.16 8.51 1.29
N VAL A 144 7.65 8.13 2.45
CA VAL A 144 6.46 7.28 2.60
C VAL A 144 5.30 8.12 3.14
N GLY A 145 4.19 8.17 2.40
CA GLY A 145 2.94 8.78 2.80
C GLY A 145 1.87 7.72 3.10
N MET A 146 1.01 8.01 4.07
CA MET A 146 -0.11 7.13 4.45
C MET A 146 -1.45 7.85 4.27
N ILE A 147 -2.39 7.22 3.56
CA ILE A 147 -3.80 7.61 3.55
C ILE A 147 -4.58 6.59 4.36
N ALA A 148 -5.24 7.03 5.43
CA ALA A 148 -6.06 6.19 6.30
C ALA A 148 -7.55 6.52 6.14
N GLY A 149 -8.40 5.51 6.20
CA GLY A 149 -9.85 5.67 6.23
C GLY A 149 -10.40 5.77 7.65
N THR A 150 -11.58 6.40 7.81
CA THR A 150 -12.23 6.57 9.12
C THR A 150 -13.69 6.16 9.13
N VAL A 151 -14.22 5.61 8.03
CA VAL A 151 -15.62 5.18 7.92
C VAL A 151 -15.73 3.67 8.04
N ARG A 152 -16.41 3.20 9.07
CA ARG A 152 -16.66 1.78 9.38
C ARG A 152 -17.70 1.18 8.43
N LEU A 153 -17.31 0.89 7.18
CA LEU A 153 -18.15 0.17 6.22
C LEU A 153 -17.41 -1.06 5.68
N GLY A 154 -18.15 -2.15 5.47
CA GLY A 154 -17.63 -3.37 4.86
C GLY A 154 -17.74 -4.60 5.75
N VAL A 155 -17.36 -5.75 5.20
CA VAL A 155 -17.50 -7.08 5.81
C VAL A 155 -16.66 -7.23 7.09
N GLY A 156 -15.54 -6.53 7.19
CA GLY A 156 -14.66 -6.56 8.37
C GLY A 156 -15.38 -6.16 9.67
N ARG A 157 -16.39 -5.29 9.58
CA ARG A 157 -17.23 -4.90 10.72
C ARG A 157 -17.98 -6.07 11.37
N LEU A 158 -18.33 -7.07 10.57
CA LEU A 158 -19.04 -8.28 11.04
C LEU A 158 -18.09 -9.29 11.69
N LEU A 159 -16.82 -9.27 11.29
CA LEU A 159 -15.83 -10.23 11.76
C LEU A 159 -15.17 -9.81 13.07
N VAL A 160 -14.89 -8.51 13.23
CA VAL A 160 -14.16 -8.00 14.40
C VAL A 160 -14.68 -6.63 14.83
N LYS A 161 -15.00 -6.50 16.13
CA LYS A 161 -15.30 -5.18 16.71
C LYS A 161 -13.99 -4.41 16.97
N LEU A 162 -13.73 -3.42 16.15
CA LEU A 162 -12.54 -2.56 16.24
C LEU A 162 -12.81 -1.26 17.00
N PRO A 163 -11.79 -0.71 17.71
CA PRO A 163 -11.81 0.66 18.23
C PRO A 163 -12.06 1.68 17.13
N VAL A 164 -12.59 2.84 17.49
CA VAL A 164 -12.76 3.97 16.57
C VAL A 164 -11.69 5.02 16.83
N PRO A 165 -11.25 5.77 15.83
CA PRO A 165 -11.65 5.68 14.41
C PRO A 165 -11.01 4.50 13.66
N ASN A 166 -11.76 3.90 12.72
CA ASN A 166 -11.27 2.83 11.84
C ASN A 166 -12.02 2.88 10.49
N ASP A 167 -11.47 2.21 9.47
CA ASP A 167 -12.04 2.17 8.11
C ASP A 167 -12.94 0.94 7.85
N GLY A 168 -13.22 0.16 8.89
CA GLY A 168 -13.96 -1.10 8.83
C GLY A 168 -13.06 -2.35 8.89
N VAL A 169 -11.76 -2.22 8.69
CA VAL A 169 -10.77 -3.31 8.69
C VAL A 169 -9.53 -2.95 9.53
N VAL A 170 -9.06 -1.71 9.43
CA VAL A 170 -7.83 -1.20 10.05
C VAL A 170 -8.16 0.01 10.91
N CYS A 171 -7.62 0.06 12.12
CA CYS A 171 -7.74 1.23 13.00
C CYS A 171 -6.78 2.34 12.57
N LEU A 172 -7.14 3.58 12.86
CA LEU A 172 -6.33 4.75 12.47
C LEU A 172 -4.93 4.72 13.10
N ASP A 173 -4.79 4.24 14.32
CA ASP A 173 -3.51 4.10 15.02
C ASP A 173 -2.62 2.99 14.40
N GLU A 174 -3.22 1.93 13.87
CA GLU A 174 -2.50 0.86 13.16
C GLU A 174 -1.83 1.33 11.84
N THR A 175 -2.25 2.50 11.33
CA THR A 175 -1.68 3.11 10.13
C THR A 175 -0.50 4.05 10.40
N ARG A 176 0.02 4.09 11.63
CA ARG A 176 1.07 5.02 12.05
C ARG A 176 2.33 4.30 12.47
N ILE A 177 3.46 4.67 11.88
CA ILE A 177 4.81 4.28 12.32
C ILE A 177 5.72 5.52 12.32
N PRO A 178 6.81 5.50 13.07
CA PRO A 178 7.85 6.54 12.98
C PRO A 178 8.39 6.65 11.54
N GLY A 179 8.79 7.86 11.15
CA GLY A 179 9.42 8.12 9.85
C GLY A 179 8.46 8.40 8.69
N LEU A 180 7.14 8.20 8.84
CA LEU A 180 6.19 8.60 7.79
C LEU A 180 6.34 10.07 7.45
N ARG A 181 6.53 10.38 6.16
CA ARG A 181 6.66 11.74 5.65
C ARG A 181 5.39 12.56 5.82
N ASP A 182 4.23 11.94 5.59
CA ASP A 182 2.92 12.56 5.79
C ASP A 182 1.86 11.49 6.06
N HIS A 183 0.81 11.87 6.79
CA HIS A 183 -0.31 10.99 7.13
C HIS A 183 -1.62 11.75 7.01
N LEU A 184 -2.52 11.25 6.16
CA LEU A 184 -3.81 11.88 5.86
C LEU A 184 -4.96 10.93 6.21
N ALA A 185 -5.84 11.35 7.13
CA ALA A 185 -7.09 10.65 7.40
C ALA A 185 -8.22 11.19 6.52
N LEU A 186 -8.97 10.30 5.88
CA LEU A 186 -10.10 10.65 5.03
C LEU A 186 -11.37 9.91 5.48
N PRO A 187 -12.57 10.50 5.31
CA PRO A 187 -13.84 9.87 5.64
C PRO A 187 -14.22 8.84 4.55
N LEU A 188 -13.44 7.78 4.45
CA LEU A 188 -13.59 6.68 3.51
C LEU A 188 -13.49 5.35 4.24
N SER A 189 -14.15 4.33 3.69
CA SER A 189 -13.99 2.94 4.11
C SER A 189 -12.75 2.30 3.47
N HIS A 190 -12.32 1.18 4.00
CA HIS A 190 -11.17 0.42 3.52
C HIS A 190 -11.20 0.16 2.01
N SER A 191 -12.27 -0.42 1.50
CA SER A 191 -12.44 -0.68 0.07
C SER A 191 -12.79 0.60 -0.72
N GLY A 192 -13.40 1.60 -0.08
CA GLY A 192 -13.72 2.89 -0.70
C GLY A 192 -12.49 3.65 -1.18
N MET A 193 -11.34 3.46 -0.54
CA MET A 193 -10.08 4.08 -0.96
C MET A 193 -9.64 3.67 -2.36
N ILE A 194 -9.94 2.44 -2.78
CA ILE A 194 -9.52 1.88 -4.08
C ILE A 194 -10.22 2.56 -5.25
N VAL A 195 -11.46 3.02 -5.05
CA VAL A 195 -12.28 3.61 -6.12
C VAL A 195 -12.40 5.14 -6.03
N SER A 196 -11.90 5.75 -4.95
CA SER A 196 -12.05 7.18 -4.68
C SER A 196 -11.20 8.05 -5.62
N ALA A 197 -11.85 9.02 -6.26
CA ALA A 197 -11.15 10.05 -7.05
C ALA A 197 -10.33 10.99 -6.15
N ARG A 198 -10.80 11.23 -4.91
CA ARG A 198 -10.08 12.02 -3.92
C ARG A 198 -8.75 11.35 -3.54
N VAL A 199 -8.76 10.01 -3.36
CA VAL A 199 -7.54 9.24 -3.09
C VAL A 199 -6.59 9.31 -4.29
N ALA A 200 -7.07 9.15 -5.54
CA ALA A 200 -6.21 9.29 -6.72
C ALA A 200 -5.51 10.65 -6.78
N ARG A 201 -6.23 11.74 -6.47
CA ARG A 201 -5.65 13.09 -6.40
C ARG A 201 -4.60 13.20 -5.31
N GLN A 202 -4.85 12.63 -4.14
CA GLN A 202 -3.88 12.63 -3.04
C GLN A 202 -2.63 11.79 -3.37
N ILE A 203 -2.80 10.63 -4.02
CA ILE A 203 -1.67 9.83 -4.51
C ILE A 203 -0.83 10.69 -5.47
N TYR A 204 -1.45 11.28 -6.49
CA TYR A 204 -0.77 12.17 -7.44
C TYR A 204 0.00 13.30 -6.71
N THR A 205 -0.68 14.02 -5.81
CA THR A 205 -0.06 15.13 -5.08
C THR A 205 1.14 14.67 -4.25
N PHE A 206 1.05 13.52 -3.59
CA PHE A 206 2.18 12.99 -2.82
C PHE A 206 3.32 12.54 -3.72
N LEU A 207 3.02 11.87 -4.83
CA LEU A 207 4.04 11.44 -5.78
C LEU A 207 4.78 12.62 -6.43
N GLU A 208 4.13 13.79 -6.63
CA GLU A 208 4.76 14.99 -7.16
C GLU A 208 5.49 15.83 -6.10
N PHE A 209 4.90 15.98 -4.91
CA PHE A 209 5.36 16.99 -3.95
C PHE A 209 5.84 16.43 -2.61
N GLY A 210 5.76 15.12 -2.36
CA GLY A 210 6.14 14.47 -1.11
C GLY A 210 5.25 14.85 0.09
N ARG A 211 4.03 15.36 -0.15
CA ARG A 211 3.02 15.72 0.84
C ARG A 211 1.62 15.61 0.26
N PHE A 212 0.62 15.39 1.11
CA PHE A 212 -0.78 15.42 0.69
C PHE A 212 -1.31 16.86 0.63
N ALA A 213 -2.34 17.09 -0.23
CA ALA A 213 -3.09 18.33 -0.23
C ALA A 213 -4.03 18.37 0.99
N ARG A 214 -4.08 19.50 1.65
CA ARG A 214 -4.97 19.78 2.81
C ARG A 214 -5.96 20.87 2.46
#